data_b3399e93b543198bc0421fd70c4c0f41
#
_entry.id   b3399e93b543198bc0421fd70c4c0f41
#
_cell.length_a   1.000
_cell.length_b   1.000
_cell.length_c   1.000
_cell.angle_alpha   90.00
_cell.angle_beta   90.00
_cell.angle_gamma   90.00
#
_symmetry.space_group_name_H-M   'P 1'
#
loop_
_entity.id
_entity.type
_entity.pdbx_description
1 polymer ?
#
loop_
_entity_poly.entity_id
_entity_poly.type
_entity_poly.pdbx_seq_one_letter_code
_entity_poly.pdbx_strand_id
1 'polypeptide(L)'
;MITIPMTENGPDMDMVEKYVENDSTVKGIWCVPKYSNPDGITYSDETVKRFAALKPAAKDFRIMWDNAYCIHEISDTPDVLLNIMDECKKTGNEDLPIMFCSTSKITFPGSGVAALAASENNLKVLREKYNYEIISYDKLNMLRHVRFFKNYDGVLKHMEKHKKILKPKFDIVLD
;
A
#
# COMPACT_ATOMS: atom_id res chain seq x y z
N MET A 1 13.41 3.27 -15.63
CA MET A 1 13.09 3.07 -14.20
C MET A 1 14.26 3.59 -13.39
N ILE A 2 14.01 4.37 -12.34
CA ILE A 2 15.02 4.94 -11.44
C ILE A 2 14.88 4.22 -10.10
N THR A 3 15.98 3.70 -9.57
CA THR A 3 16.00 3.08 -8.23
C THR A 3 16.31 4.15 -7.20
N ILE A 4 15.49 4.23 -6.15
CA ILE A 4 15.73 5.10 -5.00
C ILE A 4 16.26 4.25 -3.85
N PRO A 5 17.39 4.62 -3.23
CA PRO A 5 17.89 3.93 -2.04
C PRO A 5 16.87 3.98 -0.89
N MET A 6 16.84 2.90 -0.10
CA MET A 6 16.06 2.84 1.12
C MET A 6 16.90 3.27 2.32
N THR A 7 16.27 3.95 3.25
CA THR A 7 16.78 4.31 4.58
C THR A 7 15.97 3.56 5.64
N GLU A 8 16.33 3.64 6.90
CA GLU A 8 15.54 3.09 8.02
C GLU A 8 14.14 3.71 8.16
N ASN A 9 13.89 4.86 7.54
CA ASN A 9 12.62 5.60 7.59
C ASN A 9 11.79 5.50 6.31
N GLY A 10 12.23 4.73 5.33
CA GLY A 10 11.64 4.63 4.00
C GLY A 10 12.61 5.02 2.90
N PRO A 11 12.15 5.37 1.69
CA PRO A 11 13.04 5.80 0.60
C PRO A 11 13.75 7.12 0.93
N ASP A 12 14.91 7.33 0.33
CA ASP A 12 15.61 8.62 0.36
C ASP A 12 14.72 9.70 -0.28
N MET A 13 14.06 10.46 0.58
CA MET A 13 13.08 11.46 0.14
C MET A 13 13.72 12.66 -0.56
N ASP A 14 14.98 12.99 -0.29
CA ASP A 14 15.69 14.07 -0.99
C ASP A 14 15.89 13.67 -2.47
N MET A 15 16.18 12.41 -2.73
CA MET A 15 16.26 11.89 -4.08
C MET A 15 14.87 11.81 -4.75
N VAL A 16 13.84 11.37 -4.02
CA VAL A 16 12.46 11.34 -4.53
C VAL A 16 12.03 12.72 -4.97
N GLU A 17 12.13 13.72 -4.10
CA GLU A 17 11.75 15.11 -4.38
C GLU A 17 12.55 15.66 -5.57
N LYS A 18 13.88 15.45 -5.59
CA LYS A 18 14.74 15.88 -6.68
C LYS A 18 14.26 15.39 -8.06
N TYR A 19 13.92 14.11 -8.18
CA TYR A 19 13.45 13.57 -9.45
C TYR A 19 12.03 13.97 -9.77
N VAL A 20 11.13 13.88 -8.80
CA VAL A 20 9.70 14.10 -9.01
C VAL A 20 9.39 15.57 -9.33
N GLU A 21 10.06 16.50 -8.65
CA GLU A 21 9.79 17.93 -8.78
C GLU A 21 10.51 18.60 -9.94
N ASN A 22 11.56 17.97 -10.50
CA ASN A 22 12.37 18.58 -11.56
C ASN A 22 12.29 17.86 -12.91
N ASP A 23 11.69 16.67 -12.99
CA ASP A 23 11.60 15.91 -14.22
C ASP A 23 10.15 15.52 -14.55
N SER A 24 9.56 16.20 -15.53
CA SER A 24 8.18 15.94 -15.99
C SER A 24 8.00 14.60 -16.71
N THR A 25 9.08 13.87 -16.99
CA THR A 25 9.02 12.50 -17.54
C THR A 25 8.82 11.44 -16.46
N VAL A 26 9.05 11.78 -15.18
CA VAL A 26 8.76 10.92 -14.04
C VAL A 26 7.26 10.93 -13.75
N LYS A 27 6.59 9.81 -14.03
CA LYS A 27 5.12 9.69 -13.98
C LYS A 27 4.57 9.01 -12.75
N GLY A 28 5.43 8.43 -11.93
CA GLY A 28 4.98 7.79 -10.70
C GLY A 28 6.11 7.17 -9.91
N ILE A 29 5.77 6.77 -8.70
CA ILE A 29 6.62 6.00 -7.80
C ILE A 29 5.84 4.83 -7.23
N TRP A 30 6.46 3.65 -7.16
CA TRP A 30 5.90 2.49 -6.50
C TRP A 30 6.45 2.37 -5.10
N CYS A 31 5.57 2.31 -4.10
CA CYS A 31 5.92 2.24 -2.69
C CYS A 31 5.29 1.02 -2.04
N VAL A 32 6.07 0.30 -1.21
CA VAL A 32 5.57 -0.70 -0.27
C VAL A 32 5.82 -0.16 1.15
N PRO A 33 4.87 0.60 1.72
CA PRO A 33 5.17 1.50 2.84
C PRO A 33 5.24 0.83 4.20
N LYS A 34 4.77 -0.40 4.34
CA LYS A 34 4.81 -1.14 5.60
C LYS A 34 5.41 -2.51 5.38
N TYR A 35 6.39 -2.86 6.22
CA TYR A 35 7.12 -4.14 6.14
C TYR A 35 7.61 -4.42 4.72
N SER A 36 8.29 -3.43 4.13
CA SER A 36 8.71 -3.44 2.73
C SER A 36 9.51 -4.70 2.36
N ASN A 37 9.31 -5.21 1.18
CA ASN A 37 10.07 -6.35 0.66
C ASN A 37 11.20 -5.83 -0.25
N PRO A 38 12.49 -6.14 0.03
CA PRO A 38 13.00 -7.12 1.00
C PRO A 38 13.35 -6.56 2.39
N ASP A 39 13.36 -5.25 2.58
CA ASP A 39 14.04 -4.60 3.71
C ASP A 39 13.29 -4.65 5.04
N GLY A 40 12.00 -4.96 5.04
CA GLY A 40 11.14 -5.02 6.23
C GLY A 40 10.83 -3.65 6.85
N ILE A 41 11.13 -2.56 6.16
CA ILE A 41 11.01 -1.18 6.67
C ILE A 41 9.56 -0.72 6.62
N THR A 42 9.12 -0.02 7.67
CA THR A 42 7.88 0.75 7.68
C THR A 42 8.21 2.24 7.57
N TYR A 43 7.55 2.95 6.66
CA TYR A 43 7.81 4.37 6.44
C TYR A 43 7.45 5.18 7.68
N SER A 44 8.33 6.11 8.05
CA SER A 44 8.08 7.04 9.16
C SER A 44 6.97 8.04 8.81
N ASP A 45 6.37 8.63 9.84
CA ASP A 45 5.37 9.71 9.68
C ASP A 45 5.91 10.86 8.83
N GLU A 46 7.19 11.21 9.02
CA GLU A 46 7.84 12.27 8.24
C GLU A 46 7.93 11.91 6.76
N THR A 47 8.33 10.69 6.44
CA THR A 47 8.37 10.18 5.07
C THR A 47 6.99 10.25 4.41
N VAL A 48 5.93 9.82 5.10
CA VAL A 48 4.56 9.88 4.58
C VAL A 48 4.12 11.33 4.35
N LYS A 49 4.42 12.25 5.27
CA LYS A 49 4.11 13.68 5.12
C LYS A 49 4.87 14.31 3.96
N ARG A 50 6.14 13.95 3.75
CA ARG A 50 6.93 14.41 2.60
C ARG A 50 6.32 13.91 1.28
N PHE A 51 5.90 12.65 1.21
CA PHE A 51 5.14 12.15 0.05
C PHE A 51 3.86 12.95 -0.20
N ALA A 52 3.12 13.25 0.84
CA ALA A 52 1.88 14.03 0.72
C ALA A 52 2.11 15.49 0.30
N ALA A 53 3.29 16.04 0.55
CA ALA A 53 3.67 17.42 0.22
C ALA A 53 4.37 17.56 -1.15
N LEU A 54 4.62 16.48 -1.88
CA LEU A 54 5.28 16.50 -3.19
C LEU A 54 4.61 17.49 -4.15
N LYS A 55 5.43 18.14 -4.97
CA LYS A 55 5.01 19.05 -6.04
C LYS A 55 5.50 18.52 -7.40
N PRO A 56 4.88 17.49 -7.93
CA PRO A 56 5.37 16.84 -9.15
C PRO A 56 5.42 17.79 -10.34
N ALA A 57 6.53 17.76 -11.10
CA ALA A 57 6.64 18.47 -12.38
C ALA A 57 5.67 17.87 -13.42
N ALA A 58 5.36 16.57 -13.32
CA ALA A 58 4.39 15.90 -14.17
C ALA A 58 2.98 16.01 -13.58
N LYS A 59 2.04 16.61 -14.31
CA LYS A 59 0.63 16.75 -13.90
C LYS A 59 -0.10 15.41 -13.70
N ASP A 60 0.36 14.38 -14.37
CA ASP A 60 -0.17 13.01 -14.34
C ASP A 60 0.62 12.08 -13.42
N PHE A 61 1.49 12.61 -12.57
CA PHE A 61 2.24 11.83 -11.57
C PHE A 61 1.31 11.17 -10.55
N ARG A 62 1.63 9.92 -10.20
CA ARG A 62 0.89 9.17 -9.16
C ARG A 62 1.83 8.43 -8.22
N ILE A 63 1.40 8.31 -6.97
CA ILE A 63 2.04 7.47 -5.95
C ILE A 63 1.27 6.14 -5.92
N MET A 64 1.91 5.05 -6.37
CA MET A 64 1.37 3.70 -6.28
C MET A 64 1.68 3.14 -4.90
N TRP A 65 0.70 3.22 -3.98
CA TRP A 65 0.84 2.88 -2.56
C TRP A 65 0.40 1.44 -2.34
N ASP A 66 1.34 0.50 -2.47
CA ASP A 66 1.07 -0.94 -2.34
C ASP A 66 1.06 -1.34 -0.86
N ASN A 67 -0.14 -1.41 -0.29
CA ASN A 67 -0.35 -1.73 1.11
C ASN A 67 -0.49 -3.25 1.34
N ALA A 68 0.41 -4.01 0.72
CA ALA A 68 0.38 -5.49 0.70
C ALA A 68 0.46 -6.12 2.09
N TYR A 69 1.11 -5.45 3.05
CA TYR A 69 1.37 -5.96 4.39
C TYR A 69 0.68 -5.17 5.50
N CYS A 70 -0.39 -4.45 5.20
CA CYS A 70 -1.05 -3.51 6.11
C CYS A 70 -1.50 -4.11 7.47
N ILE A 71 -1.75 -5.42 7.53
CA ILE A 71 -2.22 -6.14 8.72
C ILE A 71 -1.36 -7.36 9.06
N HIS A 72 -0.10 -7.38 8.63
CA HIS A 72 0.83 -8.51 8.84
C HIS A 72 1.68 -8.29 10.09
N GLU A 73 1.01 -8.06 11.22
CA GLU A 73 1.66 -7.79 12.50
C GLU A 73 2.25 -9.07 13.08
N ILE A 74 3.57 -9.22 13.05
CA ILE A 74 4.29 -10.36 13.67
C ILE A 74 4.84 -9.97 15.04
N SER A 75 5.31 -8.71 15.17
CA SER A 75 5.81 -8.17 16.43
C SER A 75 4.67 -7.99 17.48
N ASP A 76 5.05 -7.99 18.76
CA ASP A 76 4.13 -7.64 19.85
C ASP A 76 3.93 -6.11 19.94
N THR A 77 4.83 -5.36 19.34
CA THR A 77 4.75 -3.90 19.15
C THR A 77 4.65 -3.61 17.65
N PRO A 78 3.45 -3.67 17.06
CA PRO A 78 3.28 -3.46 15.62
C PRO A 78 3.60 -2.03 15.22
N ASP A 79 4.20 -1.88 14.03
CA ASP A 79 4.42 -0.58 13.44
C ASP A 79 3.09 0.08 13.06
N VAL A 80 3.01 1.38 13.26
CA VAL A 80 1.87 2.19 12.84
C VAL A 80 2.28 3.00 11.62
N LEU A 81 1.57 2.79 10.51
CA LEU A 81 1.76 3.57 9.28
C LEU A 81 0.73 4.68 9.20
N LEU A 82 1.20 5.91 9.01
CA LEU A 82 0.33 7.06 8.78
C LEU A 82 -0.47 6.91 7.47
N ASN A 83 -1.73 7.34 7.47
CA ASN A 83 -2.57 7.21 6.30
C ASN A 83 -2.23 8.27 5.24
N ILE A 84 -1.63 7.87 4.14
CA ILE A 84 -1.23 8.75 3.03
C ILE A 84 -2.42 9.52 2.42
N MET A 85 -3.61 8.91 2.37
CA MET A 85 -4.79 9.56 1.81
C MET A 85 -5.22 10.76 2.65
N ASP A 86 -5.17 10.63 3.98
CA ASP A 86 -5.51 11.71 4.91
C ASP A 86 -4.46 12.82 4.88
N GLU A 87 -3.17 12.46 4.76
CA GLU A 87 -2.09 13.45 4.67
C GLU A 87 -2.15 14.22 3.34
N CYS A 88 -2.38 13.55 2.21
CA CYS A 88 -2.56 14.21 0.91
C CYS A 88 -3.78 15.15 0.90
N LYS A 89 -4.84 14.81 1.61
CA LYS A 89 -6.00 15.68 1.76
C LYS A 89 -5.67 16.97 2.52
N LYS A 90 -4.79 16.91 3.52
CA LYS A 90 -4.35 18.11 4.27
C LYS A 90 -3.52 19.06 3.41
N THR A 91 -2.81 18.54 2.42
CA THR A 91 -1.93 19.31 1.52
C THR A 91 -2.58 19.72 0.19
N GLY A 92 -3.84 19.29 -0.07
CA GLY A 92 -4.53 19.53 -1.34
C GLY A 92 -4.02 18.64 -2.48
N ASN A 93 -3.39 17.52 -2.17
CA ASN A 93 -2.79 16.56 -3.10
C ASN A 93 -3.56 15.23 -3.18
N GLU A 94 -4.88 15.26 -3.02
CA GLU A 94 -5.74 14.06 -2.95
C GLU A 94 -5.62 13.17 -4.18
N ASP A 95 -5.25 13.74 -5.32
CA ASP A 95 -5.12 13.02 -6.58
C ASP A 95 -3.77 12.30 -6.74
N LEU A 96 -2.80 12.51 -5.84
CA LEU A 96 -1.49 11.85 -5.95
C LEU A 96 -1.56 10.35 -5.62
N PRO A 97 -2.13 9.90 -4.47
CA PRO A 97 -2.06 8.50 -4.09
C PRO A 97 -3.12 7.64 -4.78
N ILE A 98 -2.69 6.44 -5.18
CA ILE A 98 -3.54 5.31 -5.51
C ILE A 98 -3.10 4.17 -4.60
N MET A 99 -3.95 3.79 -3.64
CA MET A 99 -3.65 2.75 -2.66
C MET A 99 -4.18 1.41 -3.13
N PHE A 100 -3.37 0.37 -2.99
CA PHE A 100 -3.73 -1.00 -3.33
C PHE A 100 -3.64 -1.90 -2.11
N CYS A 101 -4.52 -2.87 -2.03
CA CYS A 101 -4.42 -3.98 -1.10
C CYS A 101 -4.99 -5.25 -1.70
N SER A 102 -4.59 -6.40 -1.18
CA SER A 102 -5.14 -7.69 -1.58
C SER A 102 -5.11 -8.71 -0.45
N THR A 103 -5.93 -9.74 -0.58
CA THR A 103 -5.92 -10.88 0.33
C THR A 103 -4.93 -11.97 -0.06
N SER A 104 -4.09 -11.74 -1.09
CA SER A 104 -3.16 -12.74 -1.62
C SER A 104 -2.18 -13.29 -0.58
N LYS A 105 -1.78 -12.45 0.40
CA LYS A 105 -0.90 -12.83 1.52
C LYS A 105 -1.65 -13.04 2.84
N ILE A 106 -2.98 -12.86 2.82
CA ILE A 106 -3.86 -13.05 3.97
C ILE A 106 -4.51 -14.43 3.91
N THR A 107 -4.98 -14.84 2.73
CA THR A 107 -5.56 -16.17 2.48
C THR A 107 -4.60 -17.01 1.65
N PHE A 108 -4.71 -16.97 0.33
CA PHE A 108 -3.76 -17.65 -0.57
C PHE A 108 -3.71 -16.95 -1.93
N PRO A 109 -2.55 -16.95 -2.59
CA PRO A 109 -2.39 -16.34 -3.90
C PRO A 109 -3.20 -17.08 -4.98
N GLY A 110 -3.56 -16.38 -6.04
CA GLY A 110 -4.34 -16.92 -7.15
C GLY A 110 -5.85 -17.00 -6.91
N SER A 111 -6.30 -16.87 -5.65
CA SER A 111 -7.72 -16.82 -5.27
C SER A 111 -8.01 -15.64 -4.34
N GLY A 112 -7.16 -14.61 -4.38
CA GLY A 112 -7.32 -13.41 -3.58
C GLY A 112 -8.39 -12.47 -4.12
N VAL A 113 -8.80 -11.53 -3.27
CA VAL A 113 -9.58 -10.36 -3.62
C VAL A 113 -8.68 -9.15 -3.46
N ALA A 114 -8.69 -8.24 -4.44
CA ALA A 114 -7.96 -6.99 -4.38
C ALA A 114 -8.93 -5.81 -4.29
N ALA A 115 -8.46 -4.73 -3.70
CA ALA A 115 -9.17 -3.46 -3.65
C ALA A 115 -8.21 -2.30 -3.94
N LEU A 116 -8.79 -1.22 -4.46
CA LEU A 116 -8.11 0.02 -4.75
C LEU A 116 -8.87 1.16 -4.10
N ALA A 117 -8.13 2.08 -3.49
CA ALA A 117 -8.65 3.34 -2.99
C ALA A 117 -7.92 4.50 -3.66
N ALA A 118 -8.64 5.53 -4.07
CA ALA A 118 -8.10 6.75 -4.68
C ALA A 118 -9.10 7.91 -4.51
N SER A 119 -8.70 9.11 -4.92
CA SER A 119 -9.61 10.25 -5.00
C SER A 119 -10.78 9.99 -5.96
N GLU A 120 -11.87 10.75 -5.82
CA GLU A 120 -13.01 10.65 -6.73
C GLU A 120 -12.61 10.92 -8.19
N ASN A 121 -11.72 11.87 -8.44
CA ASN A 121 -11.20 12.18 -9.76
C ASN A 121 -10.49 10.98 -10.37
N ASN A 122 -9.56 10.37 -9.64
CA ASN A 122 -8.86 9.18 -10.10
C ASN A 122 -9.82 7.99 -10.30
N LEU A 123 -10.77 7.78 -9.38
CA LEU A 123 -11.75 6.71 -9.50
C LEU A 123 -12.65 6.88 -10.72
N LYS A 124 -13.02 8.11 -11.08
CA LYS A 124 -13.80 8.39 -12.29
C LYS A 124 -13.05 7.94 -13.54
N VAL A 125 -11.78 8.36 -13.68
CA VAL A 125 -10.95 7.97 -14.85
C VAL A 125 -10.73 6.46 -14.90
N LEU A 126 -10.44 5.83 -13.74
CA LEU A 126 -10.23 4.38 -13.66
C LEU A 126 -11.51 3.59 -14.04
N ARG A 127 -12.68 4.02 -13.53
CA ARG A 127 -13.96 3.37 -13.85
C ARG A 127 -14.31 3.48 -15.32
N GLU A 128 -14.08 4.64 -15.95
CA GLU A 128 -14.31 4.83 -17.39
C GLU A 128 -13.48 3.84 -18.20
N LYS A 129 -12.23 3.58 -17.83
CA LYS A 129 -11.36 2.58 -18.47
C LYS A 129 -11.81 1.15 -18.17
N TYR A 130 -11.96 0.81 -16.90
CA TYR A 130 -12.24 -0.57 -16.48
C TYR A 130 -13.61 -1.08 -16.90
N ASN A 131 -14.60 -0.22 -17.11
CA ASN A 131 -15.92 -0.62 -17.63
C ASN A 131 -15.86 -1.29 -19.00
N TYR A 132 -14.81 -1.05 -19.77
CA TYR A 132 -14.60 -1.74 -21.07
C TYR A 132 -13.77 -3.02 -20.94
N GLU A 133 -12.96 -3.13 -19.90
CA GLU A 133 -12.04 -4.25 -19.70
C GLU A 133 -12.66 -5.34 -18.80
N ILE A 134 -13.42 -4.95 -17.78
CA ILE A 134 -13.96 -5.83 -16.75
C ILE A 134 -15.46 -5.62 -16.61
N ILE A 135 -16.25 -6.55 -17.12
CA ILE A 135 -17.71 -6.52 -16.99
C ILE A 135 -18.13 -6.92 -15.56
N SER A 136 -17.44 -7.88 -14.96
CA SER A 136 -17.79 -8.44 -13.65
C SER A 136 -16.56 -9.08 -13.01
N TYR A 137 -16.42 -8.89 -11.70
CA TYR A 137 -15.39 -9.54 -10.88
C TYR A 137 -15.83 -10.95 -10.46
N ASP A 138 -14.88 -11.79 -9.99
CA ASP A 138 -15.16 -13.14 -9.47
C ASP A 138 -15.97 -13.09 -8.17
N LYS A 139 -17.30 -13.07 -8.32
CA LYS A 139 -18.26 -13.00 -7.21
C LYS A 139 -18.23 -14.23 -6.31
N LEU A 140 -17.88 -15.41 -6.86
CA LEU A 140 -17.75 -16.63 -6.07
C LEU A 140 -16.58 -16.52 -5.09
N ASN A 141 -15.45 -16.03 -5.56
CA ASN A 141 -14.29 -15.83 -4.71
C ASN A 141 -14.53 -14.74 -3.66
N MET A 142 -15.18 -13.63 -4.04
CA MET A 142 -15.60 -12.60 -3.08
C MET A 142 -16.52 -13.18 -2.01
N LEU A 143 -17.50 -14.01 -2.38
CA LEU A 143 -18.42 -14.65 -1.46
C LEU A 143 -17.71 -15.64 -0.50
N ARG A 144 -16.69 -16.37 -0.98
CA ARG A 144 -15.83 -17.21 -0.12
C ARG A 144 -15.18 -16.39 0.98
N HIS A 145 -14.59 -15.25 0.63
CA HIS A 145 -13.92 -14.35 1.60
C HIS A 145 -14.93 -13.78 2.61
N VAL A 146 -16.10 -13.32 2.14
CA VAL A 146 -17.17 -12.82 3.02
C VAL A 146 -17.64 -13.91 3.99
N ARG A 147 -17.86 -15.13 3.52
CA ARG A 147 -18.30 -16.25 4.39
C ARG A 147 -17.23 -16.69 5.37
N PHE A 148 -15.96 -16.66 4.96
CA PHE A 148 -14.82 -17.05 5.79
C PHE A 148 -14.54 -16.04 6.90
N PHE A 149 -14.41 -14.77 6.54
CA PHE A 149 -14.07 -13.70 7.48
C PHE A 149 -15.27 -13.14 8.23
N LYS A 150 -16.43 -13.11 7.60
CA LYS A 150 -17.69 -12.50 8.05
C LYS A 150 -17.61 -10.96 8.17
N ASN A 151 -16.58 -10.43 8.82
CA ASN A 151 -16.34 -9.01 9.06
C ASN A 151 -14.85 -8.74 9.27
N TYR A 152 -14.50 -7.48 9.54
CA TYR A 152 -13.11 -7.06 9.78
C TYR A 152 -12.47 -7.76 10.98
N ASP A 153 -13.19 -7.96 12.08
CA ASP A 153 -12.68 -8.70 13.25
C ASP A 153 -12.29 -10.14 12.90
N GLY A 154 -13.02 -10.76 11.97
CA GLY A 154 -12.68 -12.07 11.44
C GLY A 154 -11.35 -12.09 10.71
N VAL A 155 -11.05 -11.01 9.96
CA VAL A 155 -9.73 -10.85 9.31
C VAL A 155 -8.64 -10.72 10.36
N LEU A 156 -8.79 -9.85 11.34
CA LEU A 156 -7.81 -9.66 12.41
C LEU A 156 -7.54 -10.95 13.20
N LYS A 157 -8.60 -11.69 13.57
CA LYS A 157 -8.47 -12.99 14.23
C LYS A 157 -7.74 -14.03 13.38
N HIS A 158 -7.90 -13.97 12.07
CA HIS A 158 -7.18 -14.84 11.15
C HIS A 158 -5.69 -14.48 11.10
N MET A 159 -5.36 -13.19 11.02
CA MET A 159 -3.97 -12.72 11.03
C MET A 159 -3.27 -13.01 12.35
N GLU A 160 -3.97 -12.96 13.47
CA GLU A 160 -3.42 -13.38 14.76
C GLU A 160 -3.02 -14.88 14.78
N LYS A 161 -3.74 -15.75 14.06
CA LYS A 161 -3.33 -17.15 13.88
C LYS A 161 -2.07 -17.26 13.03
N HIS A 162 -1.92 -16.42 11.98
CA HIS A 162 -0.70 -16.34 11.18
C HIS A 162 0.49 -15.90 12.05
N LYS A 163 0.31 -14.86 12.87
CA LYS A 163 1.31 -14.41 13.85
C LYS A 163 1.81 -15.55 14.74
N LYS A 164 0.89 -16.31 15.35
CA LYS A 164 1.23 -17.46 16.21
C LYS A 164 2.06 -18.54 15.52
N ILE A 165 1.89 -18.71 14.22
CA ILE A 165 2.66 -19.68 13.42
C ILE A 165 4.01 -19.13 13.00
N LEU A 166 4.05 -17.83 12.64
CA LEU A 166 5.23 -17.21 12.03
C LEU A 166 6.20 -16.66 13.07
N LYS A 167 5.68 -16.00 14.12
CA LYS A 167 6.52 -15.35 15.14
C LYS A 167 7.62 -16.25 15.70
N PRO A 168 7.35 -17.50 16.14
CA PRO A 168 8.42 -18.37 16.67
C PRO A 168 9.54 -18.66 15.66
N LYS A 169 9.23 -18.63 14.36
CA LYS A 169 10.22 -18.84 13.30
C LYS A 169 11.10 -17.60 13.08
N PHE A 170 10.54 -16.42 13.24
CA PHE A 170 11.31 -15.18 13.21
C PHE A 170 12.17 -15.04 14.46
N ASP A 171 11.62 -15.35 15.63
CA ASP A 171 12.36 -15.29 16.90
C ASP A 171 13.64 -16.16 16.84
N ILE A 172 13.56 -17.37 16.30
CA ILE A 172 14.73 -18.28 16.15
C ILE A 172 15.81 -17.68 15.22
N VAL A 173 15.46 -16.85 14.29
CA VAL A 173 16.43 -16.26 13.33
C VAL A 173 17.05 -14.98 13.89
N LEU A 174 16.35 -14.31 14.80
CA LEU A 174 16.80 -13.04 15.40
C LEU A 174 17.61 -13.23 16.67
N ASP A 175 17.51 -14.39 17.34
CA ASP A 175 18.32 -14.83 18.48
C ASP A 175 19.72 -15.33 18.02
#